data_a99159477b96f2319fc2a2feed2aa9b1
#
_entry.id   a99159477b96f2319fc2a2feed2aa9b1
#
_cell.length_a   1.000
_cell.length_b   1.000
_cell.length_c   1.000
_cell.angle_alpha   90.00
_cell.angle_beta   90.00
_cell.angle_gamma   90.00
#
_symmetry.space_group_name_H-M   'P 1'
#
loop_
_entity.id
_entity.type
_entity.pdbx_description
1 polymer ?
#
loop_
_entity_poly.entity_id
_entity_poly.type
_entity_poly.pdbx_seq_one_letter_code
_entity_poly.pdbx_strand_id
1 'polypeptide(L)'
;MSIHLSQLPEIKIVRHARAKCLRLRVQPTLIRLTAPVLCSKRQIQNFIEQSEVWLLKTWQQQQQKIATQEQSLPTELKLFNLNCCIQVAYQTQKQNFIFDVENLHLYISDREPKTYLKAFVMSYAKQHLPIYLQQIAQTCVLDFTQCTVRQAKTRWGSCTSKYAIMLNSALVLMSKEITRYVCVHELAHTQHFDHSARF
;
A
#
# COMPACT_ATOMS: atom_id res chain seq x y z
N MET A 1 0.56 -39.33 -4.55
CA MET A 1 1.63 -38.78 -3.69
C MET A 1 1.06 -37.53 -3.00
N SER A 2 0.67 -37.67 -1.74
CA SER A 2 0.12 -36.56 -0.95
C SER A 2 1.27 -35.69 -0.48
N ILE A 3 1.51 -34.58 -1.17
CA ILE A 3 2.52 -33.60 -0.82
C ILE A 3 1.91 -32.73 0.28
N HIS A 4 2.29 -33.00 1.45
CA HIS A 4 2.14 -32.38 2.77
C HIS A 4 1.53 -30.97 2.85
N LEU A 5 0.22 -30.89 3.09
CA LEU A 5 -0.48 -29.74 3.71
C LEU A 5 0.15 -29.35 5.08
N SER A 6 0.99 -30.21 5.66
CA SER A 6 1.73 -29.97 6.90
C SER A 6 2.72 -28.79 6.86
N GLN A 7 3.08 -28.30 5.66
CA GLN A 7 3.95 -27.12 5.49
C GLN A 7 3.18 -25.79 5.42
N LEU A 8 1.85 -25.84 5.37
CA LEU A 8 1.01 -24.64 5.35
C LEU A 8 0.52 -24.31 6.75
N PRO A 9 0.34 -23.02 7.08
CA PRO A 9 -0.33 -22.63 8.32
C PRO A 9 -1.80 -23.06 8.29
N GLU A 10 -2.42 -23.09 9.46
CA GLU A 10 -3.84 -23.39 9.58
C GLU A 10 -4.69 -22.48 8.68
N ILE A 11 -5.58 -23.09 7.88
CA ILE A 11 -6.48 -22.36 6.99
C ILE A 11 -7.67 -21.85 7.78
N LYS A 12 -7.75 -20.54 8.03
CA LYS A 12 -8.88 -19.91 8.70
C LYS A 12 -10.10 -19.85 7.79
N ILE A 13 -11.12 -20.67 8.09
CA ILE A 13 -12.38 -20.71 7.34
C ILE A 13 -13.34 -19.66 7.90
N VAL A 14 -13.83 -18.74 7.04
CA VAL A 14 -14.81 -17.71 7.41
C VAL A 14 -16.02 -17.85 6.51
N ARG A 15 -17.20 -18.04 7.11
CA ARG A 15 -18.48 -18.05 6.39
C ARG A 15 -19.01 -16.63 6.25
N HIS A 16 -19.49 -16.28 5.07
CA HIS A 16 -19.97 -14.93 4.78
C HIS A 16 -21.25 -14.98 3.99
N ALA A 17 -22.31 -14.30 4.45
CA ALA A 17 -23.66 -14.35 3.86
C ALA A 17 -23.71 -13.85 2.38
N ARG A 18 -22.84 -12.90 2.03
CA ARG A 18 -22.77 -12.35 0.67
C ARG A 18 -21.78 -13.11 -0.23
N ALA A 19 -21.10 -14.13 0.26
CA ALA A 19 -20.17 -14.91 -0.56
C ALA A 19 -20.98 -15.84 -1.49
N LYS A 20 -20.72 -15.75 -2.79
CA LYS A 20 -21.34 -16.60 -3.83
C LYS A 20 -20.48 -17.81 -4.22
N CYS A 21 -19.18 -17.79 -3.89
CA CYS A 21 -18.23 -18.84 -4.21
C CYS A 21 -17.17 -19.01 -3.09
N LEU A 22 -16.47 -20.14 -3.11
CA LEU A 22 -15.28 -20.37 -2.29
C LEU A 22 -14.14 -19.49 -2.80
N ARG A 23 -13.43 -18.83 -1.88
CA ARG A 23 -12.30 -17.97 -2.20
C ARG A 23 -11.17 -18.17 -1.21
N LEU A 24 -10.00 -18.56 -1.71
CA LEU A 24 -8.76 -18.60 -0.95
C LEU A 24 -7.99 -17.28 -1.09
N ARG A 25 -7.41 -16.83 0.02
CA ARG A 25 -6.49 -15.69 0.07
C ARG A 25 -5.31 -16.05 0.95
N VAL A 26 -4.13 -16.06 0.36
CA VAL A 26 -2.86 -16.22 1.08
C VAL A 26 -2.41 -14.84 1.55
N GLN A 27 -2.16 -14.72 2.85
CA GLN A 27 -1.65 -13.51 3.51
C GLN A 27 -0.27 -13.82 4.12
N PRO A 28 0.54 -12.84 4.51
CA PRO A 28 1.88 -13.08 5.04
C PRO A 28 1.97 -14.06 6.21
N THR A 29 0.96 -14.07 7.09
CA THR A 29 0.96 -14.87 8.33
C THR A 29 -0.15 -15.90 8.41
N LEU A 30 -1.12 -15.89 7.48
CA LEU A 30 -2.26 -16.80 7.52
C LEU A 30 -2.87 -17.03 6.12
N ILE A 31 -3.54 -18.18 5.97
CA ILE A 31 -4.38 -18.47 4.81
C ILE A 31 -5.84 -18.34 5.23
N ARG A 32 -6.61 -17.58 4.46
CA ARG A 32 -8.05 -17.39 4.72
C ARG A 32 -8.87 -17.98 3.59
N LEU A 33 -9.81 -18.84 3.93
CA LEU A 33 -10.85 -19.34 3.04
C LEU A 33 -12.19 -18.68 3.38
N THR A 34 -12.77 -17.97 2.40
CA THR A 34 -14.12 -17.43 2.52
C THR A 34 -15.09 -18.38 1.85
N ALA A 35 -16.14 -18.80 2.55
CA ALA A 35 -17.15 -19.74 2.06
C ALA A 35 -18.56 -19.16 2.17
N PRO A 36 -19.49 -19.49 1.23
CA PRO A 36 -20.91 -19.26 1.41
C PRO A 36 -21.44 -19.96 2.67
N VAL A 37 -22.49 -19.42 3.27
CA VAL A 37 -23.07 -19.99 4.53
C VAL A 37 -23.53 -21.43 4.34
N LEU A 38 -24.15 -21.74 3.19
CA LEU A 38 -24.70 -23.07 2.89
C LEU A 38 -23.67 -24.07 2.32
N CYS A 39 -22.40 -23.66 2.17
CA CYS A 39 -21.38 -24.55 1.66
C CYS A 39 -21.06 -25.68 2.64
N SER A 40 -21.10 -26.93 2.19
CA SER A 40 -20.82 -28.11 3.02
C SER A 40 -19.35 -28.24 3.38
N LYS A 41 -19.03 -28.94 4.48
CA LYS A 41 -17.64 -29.23 4.85
C LYS A 41 -16.90 -29.99 3.74
N ARG A 42 -17.57 -30.93 3.08
CA ARG A 42 -17.02 -31.74 1.97
C ARG A 42 -16.64 -30.87 0.76
N GLN A 43 -17.48 -29.89 0.40
CA GLN A 43 -17.15 -28.95 -0.68
C GLN A 43 -15.94 -28.07 -0.35
N ILE A 44 -15.84 -27.62 0.89
CA ILE A 44 -14.69 -26.84 1.37
C ILE A 44 -13.41 -27.68 1.29
N GLN A 45 -13.47 -28.93 1.77
CA GLN A 45 -12.34 -29.85 1.77
C GLN A 45 -11.86 -30.16 0.34
N ASN A 46 -12.76 -30.52 -0.56
CA ASN A 46 -12.43 -30.78 -1.96
C ASN A 46 -11.79 -29.55 -2.63
N PHE A 47 -12.30 -28.34 -2.32
CA PHE A 47 -11.73 -27.12 -2.89
C PHE A 47 -10.32 -26.82 -2.38
N ILE A 48 -10.03 -27.11 -1.11
CA ILE A 48 -8.68 -26.98 -0.54
C ILE A 48 -7.74 -27.97 -1.23
N GLU A 49 -8.15 -29.24 -1.36
CA GLU A 49 -7.36 -30.28 -2.02
C GLU A 49 -7.05 -29.95 -3.48
N GLN A 50 -8.05 -29.49 -4.24
CA GLN A 50 -7.85 -29.04 -5.62
C GLN A 50 -6.93 -27.81 -5.74
N SER A 51 -6.86 -27.02 -4.71
CA SER A 51 -6.04 -25.78 -4.67
C SER A 51 -4.65 -26.01 -4.05
N GLU A 52 -4.29 -27.22 -3.63
CA GLU A 52 -3.09 -27.50 -2.82
C GLU A 52 -1.81 -27.00 -3.49
N VAL A 53 -1.60 -27.36 -4.76
CA VAL A 53 -0.39 -26.98 -5.52
C VAL A 53 -0.27 -25.43 -5.61
N TRP A 54 -1.38 -24.76 -5.88
CA TRP A 54 -1.43 -23.30 -5.94
C TRP A 54 -1.17 -22.67 -4.57
N LEU A 55 -1.73 -23.23 -3.50
CA LEU A 55 -1.54 -22.78 -2.13
C LEU A 55 -0.08 -22.86 -1.72
N LEU A 56 0.58 -24.00 -1.93
CA LEU A 56 1.99 -24.21 -1.61
C LEU A 56 2.88 -23.24 -2.36
N LYS A 57 2.71 -23.13 -3.67
CA LYS A 57 3.48 -22.18 -4.50
C LYS A 57 3.30 -20.74 -4.03
N THR A 58 2.06 -20.32 -3.80
CA THR A 58 1.74 -18.95 -3.40
C THR A 58 2.26 -18.65 -2.01
N TRP A 59 2.16 -19.61 -1.08
CA TRP A 59 2.71 -19.47 0.28
C TRP A 59 4.23 -19.33 0.25
N GLN A 60 4.95 -20.19 -0.47
CA GLN A 60 6.40 -20.09 -0.62
C GLN A 60 6.84 -18.75 -1.21
N GLN A 61 6.15 -18.27 -2.25
CA GLN A 61 6.41 -16.96 -2.82
C GLN A 61 6.18 -15.81 -1.82
N GLN A 62 5.15 -15.94 -0.98
CA GLN A 62 4.91 -14.94 0.07
C GLN A 62 6.00 -14.96 1.14
N GLN A 63 6.45 -16.14 1.58
CA GLN A 63 7.53 -16.26 2.56
C GLN A 63 8.86 -15.73 2.01
N GLN A 64 9.18 -16.01 0.76
CA GLN A 64 10.37 -15.46 0.10
C GLN A 64 10.32 -13.93 0.03
N LYS A 65 9.18 -13.34 -0.32
CA LYS A 65 9.00 -11.88 -0.34
C LYS A 65 9.20 -11.26 1.04
N ILE A 66 8.70 -11.92 2.10
CA ILE A 66 8.89 -11.45 3.48
C ILE A 66 10.36 -11.50 3.85
N ALA A 67 11.02 -12.63 3.62
CA ALA A 67 12.46 -12.79 3.89
C ALA A 67 13.31 -11.76 3.14
N THR A 68 12.96 -11.44 1.89
CA THR A 68 13.64 -10.40 1.10
C THR A 68 13.35 -8.99 1.63
N GLN A 69 12.11 -8.73 2.10
CA GLN A 69 11.73 -7.42 2.68
C GLN A 69 12.24 -7.19 4.11
N GLU A 70 12.60 -8.24 4.83
CA GLU A 70 13.20 -8.11 6.17
C GLU A 70 14.70 -7.77 6.11
N GLN A 71 15.36 -7.93 4.98
CA GLN A 71 16.82 -7.98 4.92
C GLN A 71 17.55 -6.65 4.79
N SER A 72 16.95 -5.53 4.42
CA SER A 72 17.69 -4.26 4.48
C SER A 72 16.77 -3.04 4.61
N LEU A 73 17.08 -2.23 5.60
CA LEU A 73 16.62 -0.84 5.66
C LEU A 73 17.27 -0.07 4.50
N PRO A 74 16.54 0.80 3.78
CA PRO A 74 17.11 1.53 2.67
C PRO A 74 18.15 2.53 3.16
N THR A 75 19.30 2.58 2.49
CA THR A 75 20.34 3.58 2.71
C THR A 75 20.15 4.83 1.87
N GLU A 76 19.23 4.76 0.89
CA GLU A 76 18.89 5.86 0.01
C GLU A 76 17.37 5.90 -0.22
N LEU A 77 16.81 7.10 -0.38
CA LEU A 77 15.41 7.31 -0.77
C LEU A 77 15.34 8.36 -1.89
N LYS A 78 14.51 8.10 -2.89
CA LYS A 78 14.15 9.08 -3.90
C LYS A 78 12.77 9.64 -3.57
N LEU A 79 12.68 10.95 -3.42
CA LEU A 79 11.42 11.63 -3.20
C LEU A 79 10.95 12.32 -4.48
N PHE A 80 9.65 12.29 -4.77
CA PHE A 80 9.05 12.68 -6.06
C PHE A 80 9.38 14.11 -6.50
N ASN A 81 9.62 15.01 -5.57
CA ASN A 81 9.88 16.43 -5.79
C ASN A 81 11.35 16.84 -5.63
N LEU A 82 12.24 15.86 -5.41
CA LEU A 82 13.68 16.09 -5.35
C LEU A 82 14.37 15.51 -6.59
N ASN A 83 15.37 16.20 -7.08
CA ASN A 83 16.15 15.75 -8.23
C ASN A 83 17.21 14.71 -7.88
N CYS A 84 17.61 14.66 -6.60
CA CYS A 84 18.62 13.75 -6.06
C CYS A 84 18.02 12.80 -5.04
N CYS A 85 18.69 11.65 -4.83
CA CYS A 85 18.38 10.76 -3.72
C CYS A 85 18.84 11.38 -2.40
N ILE A 86 18.09 11.17 -1.33
CA ILE A 86 18.50 11.48 0.03
C ILE A 86 19.23 10.27 0.62
N GLN A 87 20.30 10.53 1.38
CA GLN A 87 21.02 9.49 2.12
C GLN A 87 20.32 9.22 3.45
N VAL A 88 20.16 7.94 3.79
CA VAL A 88 19.48 7.52 5.03
C VAL A 88 20.50 6.87 5.96
N ALA A 89 20.66 7.43 7.15
CA ALA A 89 21.50 6.88 8.21
C ALA A 89 20.65 6.49 9.42
N TYR A 90 20.99 5.35 10.03
CA TYR A 90 20.34 4.85 11.23
C TYR A 90 21.30 4.99 12.41
N GLN A 91 20.89 5.76 13.43
CA GLN A 91 21.76 6.08 14.56
C GLN A 91 20.96 6.25 15.86
N THR A 92 21.67 6.14 16.98
CA THR A 92 21.09 6.40 18.30
C THR A 92 20.83 7.88 18.49
N GLN A 93 19.56 8.26 18.60
CA GLN A 93 19.11 9.64 18.80
C GLN A 93 17.78 9.71 19.56
N LYS A 94 17.48 10.87 20.19
CA LYS A 94 16.23 11.09 20.93
C LYS A 94 15.02 11.23 20.00
N GLN A 95 15.17 11.94 18.88
CA GLN A 95 14.12 12.17 17.91
C GLN A 95 13.91 10.91 17.04
N ASN A 96 12.68 10.67 16.60
CA ASN A 96 12.36 9.54 15.75
C ASN A 96 13.06 9.64 14.39
N PHE A 97 13.10 10.84 13.83
CA PHE A 97 13.88 11.16 12.62
C PHE A 97 14.25 12.65 12.61
N ILE A 98 15.32 12.97 11.88
CA ILE A 98 15.78 14.32 11.55
C ILE A 98 16.05 14.36 10.06
N PHE A 99 15.46 15.28 9.34
CA PHE A 99 15.71 15.48 7.91
C PHE A 99 16.47 16.79 7.69
N ASP A 100 17.72 16.65 7.32
CA ASP A 100 18.57 17.76 6.88
C ASP A 100 18.34 17.98 5.37
N VAL A 101 17.57 19.00 5.06
CA VAL A 101 17.16 19.33 3.69
C VAL A 101 18.36 19.89 2.90
N GLU A 102 19.25 20.62 3.53
CA GLU A 102 20.39 21.26 2.87
C GLU A 102 21.41 20.24 2.40
N ASN A 103 21.70 19.22 3.23
CA ASN A 103 22.65 18.17 2.93
C ASN A 103 22.00 16.90 2.35
N LEU A 104 20.68 16.86 2.19
CA LEU A 104 19.91 15.71 1.73
C LEU A 104 20.16 14.45 2.56
N HIS A 105 20.26 14.59 3.88
CA HIS A 105 20.45 13.50 4.82
C HIS A 105 19.24 13.29 5.71
N LEU A 106 18.81 12.03 5.83
CA LEU A 106 17.75 11.60 6.72
C LEU A 106 18.35 10.70 7.81
N TYR A 107 18.33 11.17 9.05
CA TYR A 107 18.75 10.41 10.22
C TYR A 107 17.53 9.79 10.88
N ILE A 108 17.55 8.47 11.02
CA ILE A 108 16.46 7.69 11.64
C ILE A 108 16.99 7.08 12.94
N SER A 109 16.21 7.16 14.01
CA SER A 109 16.55 6.47 15.25
C SER A 109 16.54 4.95 15.07
N ASP A 110 17.59 4.30 15.57
CA ASP A 110 17.82 2.86 15.53
C ASP A 110 16.90 2.05 16.47
N ARG A 111 16.13 2.71 17.35
CA ARG A 111 15.19 2.06 18.27
C ARG A 111 14.05 1.31 17.53
N GLU A 112 13.43 1.96 16.54
CA GLU A 112 12.36 1.38 15.71
C GLU A 112 12.46 1.89 14.26
N PRO A 113 13.52 1.55 13.54
CA PRO A 113 13.86 2.22 12.28
C PRO A 113 12.78 2.08 11.21
N LYS A 114 12.12 0.91 11.09
CA LYS A 114 11.02 0.69 10.14
C LYS A 114 9.79 1.57 10.47
N THR A 115 9.48 1.74 11.73
CA THR A 115 8.35 2.57 12.20
C THR A 115 8.64 4.05 11.95
N TYR A 116 9.85 4.49 12.28
CA TYR A 116 10.23 5.90 12.14
C TYR A 116 10.44 6.31 10.69
N LEU A 117 10.92 5.41 9.83
CA LEU A 117 10.98 5.64 8.39
C LEU A 117 9.56 5.85 7.81
N LYS A 118 8.58 5.04 8.21
CA LYS A 118 7.18 5.23 7.81
C LYS A 118 6.60 6.56 8.34
N ALA A 119 6.97 6.94 9.55
CA ALA A 119 6.57 8.22 10.13
C ALA A 119 7.16 9.40 9.35
N PHE A 120 8.42 9.33 8.94
CA PHE A 120 9.03 10.31 8.05
C PHE A 120 8.26 10.42 6.73
N VAL A 121 8.04 9.30 6.03
CA VAL A 121 7.30 9.28 4.76
C VAL A 121 5.91 9.89 4.91
N MET A 122 5.21 9.59 6.00
CA MET A 122 3.90 10.17 6.29
C MET A 122 3.97 11.68 6.55
N SER A 123 4.95 12.13 7.33
CA SER A 123 5.18 13.54 7.62
C SER A 123 5.50 14.33 6.35
N TYR A 124 6.45 13.82 5.57
CA TYR A 124 6.84 14.41 4.29
C TYR A 124 5.67 14.49 3.30
N ALA A 125 4.90 13.42 3.20
CA ALA A 125 3.74 13.36 2.33
C ALA A 125 2.66 14.38 2.74
N LYS A 126 2.37 14.54 4.03
CA LYS A 126 1.42 15.53 4.54
C LYS A 126 1.84 16.97 4.24
N GLN A 127 3.14 17.23 4.21
CA GLN A 127 3.68 18.55 3.91
C GLN A 127 3.66 18.85 2.41
N HIS A 128 4.03 17.90 1.56
CA HIS A 128 4.31 18.17 0.15
C HIS A 128 3.18 17.80 -0.81
N LEU A 129 2.43 16.70 -0.57
CA LEU A 129 1.39 16.26 -1.51
C LEU A 129 0.22 17.24 -1.63
N PRO A 130 -0.31 17.88 -0.56
CA PRO A 130 -1.40 18.85 -0.70
C PRO A 130 -0.97 20.08 -1.51
N ILE A 131 0.25 20.56 -1.31
CA ILE A 131 0.81 21.70 -2.07
C ILE A 131 0.94 21.33 -3.54
N TYR A 132 1.46 20.14 -3.82
CA TYR A 132 1.62 19.64 -5.19
C TYR A 132 0.27 19.42 -5.88
N LEU A 133 -0.73 18.86 -5.18
CA LEU A 133 -2.09 18.72 -5.70
C LEU A 133 -2.70 20.10 -6.06
N GLN A 134 -2.51 21.11 -5.21
CA GLN A 134 -2.99 22.46 -5.45
C GLN A 134 -2.36 23.08 -6.70
N GLN A 135 -1.06 22.89 -6.91
CA GLN A 135 -0.37 23.37 -8.11
C GLN A 135 -0.93 22.72 -9.39
N ILE A 136 -1.20 21.40 -9.34
CA ILE A 136 -1.80 20.67 -10.46
C ILE A 136 -3.23 21.15 -10.71
N ALA A 137 -4.04 21.33 -9.65
CA ALA A 137 -5.41 21.81 -9.75
C ALA A 137 -5.48 23.17 -10.44
N GLN A 138 -4.59 24.11 -10.08
CA GLN A 138 -4.46 25.41 -10.76
C GLN A 138 -4.09 25.26 -12.21
N THR A 139 -3.16 24.35 -12.56
CA THR A 139 -2.74 24.12 -13.94
C THR A 139 -3.86 23.52 -14.79
N CYS A 140 -4.69 22.66 -14.21
CA CYS A 140 -5.81 22.00 -14.89
C CYS A 140 -7.12 22.82 -14.82
N VAL A 141 -7.13 23.96 -14.12
CA VAL A 141 -8.34 24.78 -13.86
C VAL A 141 -9.45 23.92 -13.21
N LEU A 142 -9.06 23.12 -12.21
CA LEU A 142 -9.96 22.25 -11.43
C LEU A 142 -9.89 22.62 -9.96
N ASP A 143 -11.04 22.48 -9.26
CA ASP A 143 -11.15 22.78 -7.84
C ASP A 143 -11.44 21.50 -7.03
N PHE A 144 -10.98 21.51 -5.79
CA PHE A 144 -11.29 20.50 -4.78
C PHE A 144 -11.49 21.16 -3.41
N THR A 145 -12.23 20.51 -2.52
CA THR A 145 -12.59 21.10 -1.22
C THR A 145 -11.53 20.87 -0.15
N GLN A 146 -10.90 19.69 -0.16
CA GLN A 146 -9.94 19.29 0.86
C GLN A 146 -8.99 18.22 0.33
N CYS A 147 -7.72 18.28 0.74
CA CYS A 147 -6.76 17.19 0.54
C CYS A 147 -6.39 16.55 1.88
N THR A 148 -6.50 15.24 1.96
CA THR A 148 -6.02 14.44 3.11
C THR A 148 -4.98 13.43 2.65
N VAL A 149 -4.00 13.15 3.52
CA VAL A 149 -2.97 12.15 3.23
C VAL A 149 -3.12 10.98 4.20
N ARG A 150 -3.17 9.76 3.66
CA ARG A 150 -3.33 8.53 4.44
C ARG A 150 -2.41 7.42 3.92
N GLN A 151 -2.08 6.46 4.78
CA GLN A 151 -1.42 5.23 4.36
C GLN A 151 -2.48 4.19 3.97
N ALA A 152 -2.97 4.27 2.74
CA ALA A 152 -3.98 3.34 2.24
C ALA A 152 -3.31 2.05 1.73
N LYS A 153 -3.97 0.89 1.94
CA LYS A 153 -3.43 -0.42 1.52
C LYS A 153 -3.79 -0.81 0.09
N THR A 154 -4.86 -0.25 -0.48
CA THR A 154 -5.48 -0.75 -1.72
C THR A 154 -5.68 0.29 -2.79
N ARG A 155 -5.37 1.57 -2.53
CA ARG A 155 -5.58 2.64 -3.49
C ARG A 155 -4.51 3.72 -3.37
N TRP A 156 -4.23 4.41 -4.46
CA TRP A 156 -3.28 5.53 -4.52
C TRP A 156 -3.93 6.86 -4.20
N GLY A 157 -5.22 7.00 -4.51
CA GLY A 157 -6.03 8.15 -4.21
C GLY A 157 -7.51 7.79 -4.10
N SER A 158 -8.35 8.77 -3.81
CA SER A 158 -9.80 8.73 -3.95
C SER A 158 -10.38 10.14 -3.89
N CYS A 159 -11.41 10.41 -4.70
CA CYS A 159 -12.22 11.60 -4.61
C CYS A 159 -13.62 11.24 -4.09
N THR A 160 -14.17 12.08 -3.22
CA THR A 160 -15.54 11.92 -2.70
C THR A 160 -16.52 12.78 -3.49
N SER A 161 -17.83 12.50 -3.36
CA SER A 161 -18.89 13.33 -3.96
C SER A 161 -18.93 14.78 -3.46
N LYS A 162 -18.18 15.11 -2.39
CA LYS A 162 -17.97 16.47 -1.88
C LYS A 162 -16.65 17.08 -2.37
N TYR A 163 -16.04 16.48 -3.40
CA TYR A 163 -14.76 16.92 -3.97
C TYR A 163 -13.58 16.93 -2.97
N ALA A 164 -13.67 16.11 -1.91
CA ALA A 164 -12.56 15.92 -0.99
C ALA A 164 -11.66 14.79 -1.51
N ILE A 165 -10.37 15.10 -1.70
CA ILE A 165 -9.37 14.18 -2.26
C ILE A 165 -8.54 13.58 -1.13
N MET A 166 -8.30 12.28 -1.19
CA MET A 166 -7.36 11.57 -0.35
C MET A 166 -6.22 11.05 -1.22
N LEU A 167 -4.98 11.29 -0.80
CA LEU A 167 -3.76 10.79 -1.44
C LEU A 167 -3.03 9.81 -0.53
N ASN A 168 -2.43 8.78 -1.13
CA ASN A 168 -1.61 7.82 -0.40
C ASN A 168 -0.24 8.41 -0.10
N SER A 169 0.21 8.32 1.16
CA SER A 169 1.53 8.81 1.57
C SER A 169 2.69 8.18 0.77
N ALA A 170 2.55 6.95 0.28
CA ALA A 170 3.59 6.29 -0.51
C ALA A 170 3.84 6.95 -1.89
N LEU A 171 2.97 7.86 -2.33
CA LEU A 171 3.18 8.64 -3.56
C LEU A 171 4.47 9.46 -3.54
N VAL A 172 4.92 9.90 -2.35
CA VAL A 172 6.19 10.64 -2.26
C VAL A 172 7.42 9.81 -2.62
N LEU A 173 7.29 8.48 -2.63
CA LEU A 173 8.33 7.54 -3.03
C LEU A 173 8.22 7.11 -4.50
N MET A 174 7.19 7.58 -5.22
CA MET A 174 7.01 7.30 -6.64
C MET A 174 7.72 8.35 -7.48
N SER A 175 7.79 8.12 -8.80
CA SER A 175 8.29 9.16 -9.71
C SER A 175 7.31 10.34 -9.75
N LYS A 176 7.83 11.52 -10.15
CA LYS A 176 7.02 12.74 -10.28
C LYS A 176 5.87 12.55 -11.28
N GLU A 177 6.10 11.78 -12.34
CA GLU A 177 5.12 11.47 -13.39
C GLU A 177 3.97 10.62 -12.83
N ILE A 178 4.28 9.57 -12.05
CA ILE A 178 3.27 8.72 -11.41
C ILE A 178 2.47 9.53 -10.39
N THR A 179 3.15 10.33 -9.56
CA THR A 179 2.49 11.18 -8.57
C THR A 179 1.57 12.19 -9.25
N ARG A 180 2.05 12.81 -10.35
CA ARG A 180 1.24 13.74 -11.16
C ARG A 180 0.02 13.02 -11.77
N TYR A 181 0.22 11.85 -12.34
CA TYR A 181 -0.87 11.06 -12.92
C TYR A 181 -1.98 10.80 -11.89
N VAL A 182 -1.63 10.32 -10.69
CA VAL A 182 -2.61 10.07 -9.63
C VAL A 182 -3.32 11.36 -9.21
N CYS A 183 -2.60 12.46 -9.05
CA CYS A 183 -3.21 13.75 -8.71
C CYS A 183 -4.21 14.22 -9.78
N VAL A 184 -3.85 14.14 -11.06
CA VAL A 184 -4.74 14.49 -12.18
C VAL A 184 -5.96 13.57 -12.21
N HIS A 185 -5.77 12.27 -12.01
CA HIS A 185 -6.84 11.28 -11.96
C HIS A 185 -7.87 11.60 -10.87
N GLU A 186 -7.41 11.91 -9.65
CA GLU A 186 -8.31 12.25 -8.55
C GLU A 186 -8.99 13.63 -8.75
N LEU A 187 -8.30 14.57 -9.38
CA LEU A 187 -8.90 15.86 -9.76
C LEU A 187 -9.95 15.69 -10.87
N ALA A 188 -9.73 14.83 -11.86
CA ALA A 188 -10.72 14.57 -12.91
C ALA A 188 -12.06 14.06 -12.32
N HIS A 189 -12.01 13.32 -11.20
CA HIS A 189 -13.20 12.92 -10.47
C HIS A 189 -14.01 14.08 -9.87
N THR A 190 -13.49 15.29 -9.80
CA THR A 190 -14.30 16.48 -9.43
C THR A 190 -15.24 16.93 -10.55
N GLN A 191 -15.01 16.49 -11.79
CA GLN A 191 -15.86 16.74 -12.95
C GLN A 191 -16.66 15.50 -13.36
N HIS A 192 -16.02 14.33 -13.33
CA HIS A 192 -16.61 13.07 -13.78
C HIS A 192 -16.34 11.97 -12.74
N PHE A 193 -17.38 11.46 -12.07
CA PHE A 193 -17.24 10.40 -11.06
C PHE A 193 -17.11 9.01 -11.65
N ASP A 194 -17.45 8.84 -12.92
CA ASP A 194 -17.30 7.59 -13.65
C ASP A 194 -16.05 7.60 -14.54
N HIS A 195 -15.60 6.42 -14.96
CA HIS A 195 -14.50 6.26 -15.90
C HIS A 195 -15.05 6.10 -17.33
N SER A 196 -16.05 6.92 -17.71
CA SER A 196 -16.57 6.97 -19.07
C SER A 196 -15.58 7.66 -20.03
N ALA A 197 -15.91 7.65 -21.33
CA ALA A 197 -15.08 8.33 -22.35
C ALA A 197 -14.96 9.86 -22.15
N ARG A 198 -15.67 10.44 -21.19
CA ARG A 198 -15.58 11.87 -20.81
C ARG A 198 -14.60 12.14 -19.68
N PHE A 199 -14.08 11.07 -19.01
CA PHE A 199 -13.04 11.12 -17.98
C PHE A 199 -11.67 11.27 -18.63
#